data_86a40103ec90ea8f728932ee3d0cb683
#
_entry.id   86a40103ec90ea8f728932ee3d0cb683
#
_cell.length_a   1.000
_cell.length_b   1.000
_cell.length_c   1.000
_cell.angle_alpha   90.00
_cell.angle_beta   90.00
_cell.angle_gamma   90.00
#
_symmetry.space_group_name_H-M   'P 1'
#
loop_
_entity.id
_entity.type
_entity.pdbx_description
1 polymer ?
#
loop_
_entity_poly.entity_id
_entity_poly.type
_entity_poly.pdbx_seq_one_letter_code
_entity_poly.pdbx_strand_id
1 'polypeptide(L)'
;MLLKEHIGQTQLFSLNGESQKVSYSTRIDPFSGNVAKISDVRAKRSIGISVELQMRPVENCDFCAYRETTPQERIEHACGAVSVPNRYPWEKYDWITIYPPFAPHKLLLSDLYFDDLERMIESSYDLAMICASDPEVISFMDFTNWGVFAGASQQHPHSQRKSATQVPSPSVCNEMERCHHLMERYGKNPFFLLEQEERSDGRRLIHDDDVFIVSAFAPTCPDEILVFPKEDIAHIIQTTEYDRRRIIQPVLGIFPALFFCRGVTDLNIAVHMATFTEMEAARKYYRWHMHIYPRRARLPADRAGSEIGFGTEVIDARPEVTAELLRRWYRQGPSEDLVIKSDDGHPNPKLMEEFRRFMSNCR
;
A
#
# COMPACT_ATOMS: atom_id res chain seq x y z
N MET A 1 -13.97 22.37 0.07
CA MET A 1 -13.98 20.95 0.44
C MET A 1 -13.34 20.18 -0.70
N LEU A 2 -12.23 19.54 -0.41
CA LEU A 2 -11.46 18.74 -1.37
C LEU A 2 -12.13 17.37 -1.60
N LEU A 3 -12.61 16.77 -0.52
CA LEU A 3 -13.23 15.46 -0.53
C LEU A 3 -14.74 15.57 -0.79
N LYS A 4 -15.25 14.82 -1.79
CA LYS A 4 -16.66 14.83 -2.19
C LYS A 4 -17.27 13.46 -2.06
N GLU A 5 -18.34 13.38 -1.27
CA GLU A 5 -19.14 12.18 -1.10
C GLU A 5 -20.59 12.45 -1.52
N HIS A 6 -21.17 11.53 -2.28
CA HIS A 6 -22.56 11.54 -2.69
C HIS A 6 -23.27 10.31 -2.14
N ILE A 7 -24.37 10.52 -1.41
CA ILE A 7 -25.18 9.44 -0.86
C ILE A 7 -26.32 9.11 -1.82
N GLY A 8 -26.38 7.86 -2.27
CA GLY A 8 -27.45 7.31 -3.09
C GLY A 8 -28.29 6.31 -2.31
N GLN A 9 -29.47 6.01 -2.83
CA GLN A 9 -30.35 4.97 -2.31
C GLN A 9 -30.74 4.00 -3.41
N THR A 10 -30.89 2.72 -3.04
CA THR A 10 -31.39 1.66 -3.91
C THR A 10 -32.29 0.71 -3.13
N GLN A 11 -32.95 -0.20 -3.82
CA GLN A 11 -33.79 -1.23 -3.18
C GLN A 11 -33.04 -2.56 -3.15
N LEU A 12 -33.03 -3.19 -1.99
CA LEU A 12 -32.61 -4.57 -1.80
C LEU A 12 -33.90 -5.43 -1.77
N PHE A 13 -33.94 -6.42 -2.66
CA PHE A 13 -35.07 -7.38 -2.72
C PHE A 13 -34.63 -8.70 -2.09
N SER A 14 -35.48 -9.25 -1.24
CA SER A 14 -35.32 -10.61 -0.71
C SER A 14 -35.98 -11.64 -1.65
N LEU A 15 -35.67 -12.91 -1.44
CA LEU A 15 -36.20 -14.00 -2.27
C LEU A 15 -37.73 -14.15 -2.15
N ASN A 16 -38.33 -13.69 -1.06
CA ASN A 16 -39.78 -13.68 -0.85
C ASN A 16 -40.48 -12.43 -1.42
N GLY A 17 -39.78 -11.56 -2.15
CA GLY A 17 -40.32 -10.38 -2.80
C GLY A 17 -40.38 -9.12 -1.94
N GLU A 18 -40.02 -9.19 -0.67
CA GLU A 18 -39.91 -7.99 0.18
C GLU A 18 -38.76 -7.09 -0.31
N SER A 19 -38.97 -5.79 -0.23
CA SER A 19 -37.97 -4.81 -0.58
C SER A 19 -37.63 -3.88 0.57
N GLN A 20 -36.31 -3.58 0.70
CA GLN A 20 -35.79 -2.64 1.69
C GLN A 20 -34.96 -1.56 1.00
N LYS A 21 -35.16 -0.30 1.34
CA LYS A 21 -34.25 0.79 0.90
C LYS A 21 -32.93 0.68 1.61
N VAL A 22 -31.87 0.72 0.85
CA VAL A 22 -30.48 0.69 1.35
C VAL A 22 -29.70 1.87 0.75
N SER A 23 -28.77 2.41 1.53
CA SER A 23 -27.92 3.51 1.09
C SER A 23 -26.56 3.01 0.62
N TYR A 24 -25.98 3.73 -0.29
CA TYR A 24 -24.58 3.58 -0.70
C TYR A 24 -23.94 4.96 -0.84
N SER A 25 -22.62 5.05 -0.68
CA SER A 25 -21.90 6.28 -0.96
C SER A 25 -21.06 6.14 -2.23
N THR A 26 -20.94 7.25 -2.95
CA THR A 26 -20.04 7.43 -4.09
C THR A 26 -19.01 8.46 -3.70
N ARG A 27 -17.75 8.09 -3.74
CA ARG A 27 -16.61 8.96 -3.46
C ARG A 27 -15.73 9.08 -4.70
N ILE A 28 -15.19 10.27 -4.90
CA ILE A 28 -14.27 10.55 -6.00
C ILE A 28 -12.96 10.99 -5.37
N ASP A 29 -11.90 10.25 -5.64
CA ASP A 29 -10.57 10.61 -5.18
C ASP A 29 -10.13 11.90 -5.88
N PRO A 30 -9.74 12.95 -5.14
CA PRO A 30 -9.37 14.24 -5.72
C PRO A 30 -8.07 14.18 -6.51
N PHE A 31 -7.17 13.24 -6.18
CA PHE A 31 -5.85 13.12 -6.80
C PHE A 31 -5.89 12.25 -8.06
N SER A 32 -6.33 11.00 -7.92
CA SER A 32 -6.38 10.05 -9.05
C SER A 32 -7.63 10.22 -9.93
N GLY A 33 -8.74 10.72 -9.38
CA GLY A 33 -10.05 10.74 -10.04
C GLY A 33 -10.79 9.39 -9.97
N ASN A 34 -10.27 8.41 -9.27
CA ASN A 34 -10.91 7.12 -9.08
C ASN A 34 -12.26 7.26 -8.38
N VAL A 35 -13.20 6.42 -8.78
CA VAL A 35 -14.55 6.39 -8.23
C VAL A 35 -14.76 5.12 -7.41
N ALA A 36 -15.03 5.29 -6.12
CA ALA A 36 -15.37 4.19 -5.23
C ALA A 36 -16.86 4.23 -4.85
N LYS A 37 -17.54 3.08 -4.97
CA LYS A 37 -18.89 2.82 -4.49
C LYS A 37 -18.82 2.01 -3.21
N ILE A 38 -19.23 2.58 -2.09
CA ILE A 38 -19.16 1.94 -0.77
C ILE A 38 -20.59 1.56 -0.34
N SER A 39 -20.80 0.26 -0.06
CA SER A 39 -22.11 -0.26 0.30
C SER A 39 -22.02 -1.26 1.45
N ASP A 40 -22.66 -0.94 2.57
CA ASP A 40 -22.72 -1.80 3.76
C ASP A 40 -23.44 -3.13 3.50
N VAL A 41 -24.31 -3.17 2.47
CA VAL A 41 -25.00 -4.41 2.08
C VAL A 41 -24.03 -5.41 1.48
N ARG A 42 -23.01 -4.95 0.75
CA ARG A 42 -21.99 -5.84 0.20
C ARG A 42 -21.07 -6.41 1.28
N ALA A 43 -20.87 -5.69 2.38
CA ALA A 43 -20.12 -6.20 3.54
C ALA A 43 -20.77 -7.45 4.16
N LYS A 44 -22.11 -7.59 4.02
CA LYS A 44 -22.87 -8.75 4.49
C LYS A 44 -22.83 -9.95 3.53
N ARG A 45 -22.22 -9.80 2.35
CA ARG A 45 -22.02 -10.91 1.43
C ARG A 45 -21.00 -11.85 2.07
N SER A 46 -21.47 -13.03 2.50
CA SER A 46 -20.59 -14.08 3.01
C SER A 46 -19.61 -14.49 1.91
N ILE A 47 -18.43 -13.95 1.97
CA ILE A 47 -17.29 -14.40 1.20
C ILE A 47 -16.52 -15.23 2.20
N GLY A 48 -16.51 -16.55 2.00
CA GLY A 48 -15.73 -17.46 2.83
C GLY A 48 -14.27 -17.01 2.83
N ILE A 49 -13.89 -16.24 3.83
CA ILE A 49 -12.49 -15.91 4.09
C ILE A 49 -11.90 -17.13 4.76
N SER A 50 -11.40 -18.08 3.99
CA SER A 50 -10.42 -19.00 4.52
C SER A 50 -9.10 -18.24 4.57
N VAL A 51 -8.73 -17.76 5.74
CA VAL A 51 -7.35 -17.36 6.01
C VAL A 51 -6.55 -18.65 6.07
N GLU A 52 -6.34 -19.27 4.91
CA GLU A 52 -5.29 -20.28 4.78
C GLU A 52 -3.99 -19.50 4.78
N LEU A 53 -3.40 -19.39 5.96
CA LEU A 53 -2.00 -19.02 6.10
C LEU A 53 -1.18 -20.00 5.26
N GLN A 54 -0.86 -19.63 4.04
CA GLN A 54 -0.01 -20.44 3.17
C GLN A 54 1.44 -20.32 3.65
N MET A 55 1.71 -20.88 4.83
CA MET A 55 3.06 -21.08 5.31
C MET A 55 3.65 -22.28 4.56
N ARG A 56 4.15 -22.02 3.35
CA ARG A 56 4.95 -23.04 2.65
C ARG A 56 6.40 -22.84 3.05
N PRO A 57 7.07 -23.87 3.58
CA PRO A 57 8.52 -23.87 3.68
C PRO A 57 9.06 -23.72 2.25
N VAL A 58 9.85 -22.68 2.01
CA VAL A 58 10.47 -22.48 0.70
C VAL A 58 11.78 -23.23 0.66
N GLU A 59 11.71 -24.50 0.29
CA GLU A 59 12.90 -25.27 -0.07
C GLU A 59 13.44 -24.77 -1.41
N ASN A 60 14.75 -24.58 -1.53
CA ASN A 60 15.45 -24.15 -2.75
C ASN A 60 15.00 -22.75 -3.29
N CYS A 61 14.98 -21.75 -2.42
CA CYS A 61 14.66 -20.39 -2.83
C CYS A 61 15.79 -19.76 -3.65
N ASP A 62 15.50 -19.36 -4.88
CA ASP A 62 16.45 -18.69 -5.77
C ASP A 62 17.04 -17.41 -5.14
N PHE A 63 16.24 -16.66 -4.35
CA PHE A 63 16.70 -15.44 -3.73
C PHE A 63 17.55 -15.67 -2.46
N CYS A 64 17.40 -16.81 -1.79
CA CYS A 64 18.35 -17.21 -0.75
C CYS A 64 19.71 -17.57 -1.35
N ALA A 65 19.71 -18.20 -2.51
CA ALA A 65 20.89 -18.60 -3.27
C ALA A 65 21.23 -17.59 -4.39
N TYR A 66 20.94 -16.30 -4.19
CA TYR A 66 21.02 -15.28 -5.25
C TYR A 66 22.37 -15.20 -5.94
N ARG A 67 23.46 -15.55 -5.25
CA ARG A 67 24.82 -15.51 -5.82
C ARG A 67 25.01 -16.52 -6.94
N GLU A 68 24.32 -17.67 -6.86
CA GLU A 68 24.38 -18.78 -7.81
C GLU A 68 23.26 -18.72 -8.85
N THR A 69 22.11 -18.14 -8.49
CA THR A 69 20.87 -18.21 -9.26
C THR A 69 20.54 -16.93 -10.02
N THR A 70 21.25 -15.82 -9.74
CA THR A 70 21.03 -14.53 -10.39
C THR A 70 22.27 -14.07 -11.15
N PRO A 71 22.14 -13.09 -12.10
CA PRO A 71 23.26 -12.51 -12.82
C PRO A 71 24.36 -11.94 -11.92
N GLN A 72 25.59 -11.87 -12.41
CA GLN A 72 26.70 -11.29 -11.68
C GLN A 72 26.64 -9.76 -11.61
N GLU A 73 25.93 -9.14 -12.55
CA GLU A 73 25.66 -7.70 -12.63
C GLU A 73 24.64 -7.28 -11.57
N ARG A 74 25.02 -7.40 -10.30
CA ARG A 74 24.20 -7.03 -9.15
C ARG A 74 24.76 -5.79 -8.45
N ILE A 75 23.86 -5.09 -7.77
CA ILE A 75 24.18 -3.95 -6.91
C ILE A 75 24.00 -4.40 -5.46
N GLU A 76 25.09 -4.41 -4.70
CA GLU A 76 25.05 -4.65 -3.26
C GLU A 76 24.96 -3.28 -2.56
N HIS A 77 23.84 -3.03 -1.92
CA HIS A 77 23.57 -1.76 -1.24
C HIS A 77 24.21 -1.72 0.15
N ALA A 78 24.63 -0.53 0.59
CA ALA A 78 25.20 -0.33 1.92
C ALA A 78 24.29 -0.78 3.06
N CYS A 79 22.97 -0.69 2.87
CA CYS A 79 21.94 -1.18 3.81
C CYS A 79 21.84 -2.73 3.84
N GLY A 80 22.58 -3.44 3.00
CA GLY A 80 22.59 -4.89 2.90
C GLY A 80 21.52 -5.50 1.98
N ALA A 81 20.71 -4.71 1.31
CA ALA A 81 19.86 -5.20 0.22
C ALA A 81 20.71 -5.52 -1.03
N VAL A 82 20.18 -6.39 -1.89
CA VAL A 82 20.84 -6.76 -3.15
C VAL A 82 19.87 -6.58 -4.31
N SER A 83 20.24 -5.75 -5.29
CA SER A 83 19.45 -5.57 -6.51
C SER A 83 20.08 -6.34 -7.66
N VAL A 84 19.28 -7.17 -8.32
CA VAL A 84 19.69 -7.98 -9.47
C VAL A 84 18.88 -7.60 -10.69
N PRO A 85 19.45 -7.67 -11.91
CA PRO A 85 18.69 -7.48 -13.13
C PRO A 85 17.53 -8.48 -13.21
N ASN A 86 16.35 -8.02 -13.60
CA ASN A 86 15.21 -8.88 -13.82
C ASN A 86 15.49 -9.83 -15.00
N ARG A 87 15.18 -11.10 -14.84
CA ARG A 87 15.34 -12.11 -15.91
C ARG A 87 14.47 -11.83 -17.13
N TYR A 88 13.36 -11.12 -16.94
CA TYR A 88 12.40 -10.76 -17.99
C TYR A 88 12.15 -9.26 -17.99
N PRO A 89 13.17 -8.44 -18.34
CA PRO A 89 13.08 -6.99 -18.28
C PRO A 89 12.17 -6.45 -19.38
N TRP A 90 11.49 -5.34 -19.08
CA TRP A 90 10.68 -4.60 -20.05
C TRP A 90 10.94 -3.07 -20.02
N GLU A 91 11.94 -2.66 -19.20
CA GLU A 91 12.47 -1.31 -19.18
C GLU A 91 14.01 -1.32 -19.23
N LYS A 92 14.62 -0.16 -19.51
CA LYS A 92 16.09 0.00 -19.60
C LYS A 92 16.77 -0.47 -18.32
N TYR A 93 16.28 -0.03 -17.17
CA TYR A 93 16.63 -0.53 -15.85
C TYR A 93 15.42 -1.26 -15.27
N ASP A 94 15.59 -2.51 -15.00
CA ASP A 94 14.55 -3.37 -14.42
C ASP A 94 15.22 -4.28 -13.40
N TRP A 95 15.05 -3.95 -12.11
CA TRP A 95 15.67 -4.64 -11.01
C TRP A 95 14.65 -5.36 -10.13
N ILE A 96 15.11 -6.46 -9.56
CA ILE A 96 14.51 -7.12 -8.41
C ILE A 96 15.43 -6.87 -7.23
N THR A 97 14.94 -6.24 -6.17
CA THR A 97 15.70 -6.00 -4.95
C THR A 97 15.30 -6.99 -3.88
N ILE A 98 16.26 -7.77 -3.42
CA ILE A 98 16.11 -8.85 -2.46
C ILE A 98 16.51 -8.34 -1.08
N TYR A 99 15.73 -8.67 -0.05
CA TYR A 99 15.98 -8.24 1.33
C TYR A 99 16.49 -9.37 2.19
N PRO A 100 17.67 -9.22 2.85
CA PRO A 100 18.15 -10.14 3.90
C PRO A 100 17.33 -10.00 5.21
N PRO A 101 17.38 -10.96 6.13
CA PRO A 101 18.08 -12.22 6.02
C PRO A 101 17.39 -13.16 5.06
N PHE A 102 18.18 -13.96 4.38
CA PHE A 102 17.71 -14.88 3.37
C PHE A 102 17.02 -16.12 3.99
N ALA A 103 17.28 -16.43 5.26
CA ALA A 103 16.64 -17.51 6.00
C ALA A 103 16.57 -17.19 7.51
N PRO A 104 15.44 -17.51 8.19
CA PRO A 104 14.19 -18.03 7.63
C PRO A 104 13.45 -16.97 6.81
N HIS A 105 12.64 -17.39 5.83
CA HIS A 105 11.81 -16.48 5.07
C HIS A 105 10.79 -15.78 5.98
N LYS A 106 10.59 -14.48 5.74
CA LYS A 106 9.52 -13.71 6.36
C LYS A 106 8.27 -13.89 5.54
N LEU A 107 7.35 -14.72 6.00
CA LEU A 107 6.14 -15.07 5.27
C LEU A 107 4.94 -14.24 5.68
N LEU A 108 4.95 -13.71 6.91
CA LEU A 108 3.86 -12.92 7.47
C LEU A 108 4.22 -11.44 7.50
N LEU A 109 3.23 -10.59 7.31
CA LEU A 109 3.39 -9.14 7.44
C LEU A 109 3.85 -8.73 8.86
N SER A 110 3.50 -9.53 9.87
CA SER A 110 3.96 -9.36 11.25
C SER A 110 5.43 -9.73 11.49
N ASP A 111 6.09 -10.37 10.51
CA ASP A 111 7.51 -10.75 10.61
C ASP A 111 8.47 -9.65 10.08
N LEU A 112 7.91 -8.55 9.56
CA LEU A 112 8.71 -7.40 9.12
C LEU A 112 9.27 -6.62 10.31
N TYR A 113 10.53 -6.22 10.21
CA TYR A 113 11.23 -5.41 11.20
C TYR A 113 11.73 -4.10 10.60
N PHE A 114 12.21 -3.22 11.47
CA PHE A 114 12.77 -1.92 11.11
C PHE A 114 13.80 -2.02 9.97
N ASP A 115 14.76 -2.92 10.12
CA ASP A 115 15.83 -3.11 9.12
C ASP A 115 15.31 -3.56 7.75
N ASP A 116 14.17 -4.25 7.66
CA ASP A 116 13.60 -4.65 6.37
C ASP A 116 13.06 -3.46 5.60
N LEU A 117 12.35 -2.56 6.31
CA LEU A 117 11.86 -1.33 5.72
C LEU A 117 13.00 -0.35 5.43
N GLU A 118 14.02 -0.28 6.28
CA GLU A 118 15.22 0.50 6.00
C GLU A 118 15.88 0.05 4.69
N ARG A 119 16.09 -1.26 4.51
CA ARG A 119 16.61 -1.82 3.26
C ARG A 119 15.73 -1.52 2.07
N MET A 120 14.42 -1.60 2.24
CA MET A 120 13.45 -1.26 1.21
C MET A 120 13.57 0.20 0.77
N ILE A 121 13.65 1.13 1.70
CA ILE A 121 13.69 2.57 1.43
C ILE A 121 15.06 3.00 0.91
N GLU A 122 16.15 2.59 1.56
CA GLU A 122 17.51 3.01 1.16
C GLU A 122 17.90 2.44 -0.21
N SER A 123 17.57 1.17 -0.50
CA SER A 123 17.82 0.61 -1.83
C SER A 123 16.97 1.26 -2.92
N SER A 124 15.76 1.75 -2.59
CA SER A 124 14.94 2.54 -3.51
C SER A 124 15.62 3.87 -3.83
N TYR A 125 16.11 4.57 -2.81
CA TYR A 125 16.85 5.81 -2.99
C TYR A 125 18.07 5.62 -3.90
N ASP A 126 18.91 4.61 -3.62
CA ASP A 126 20.11 4.33 -4.41
C ASP A 126 19.80 4.08 -5.90
N LEU A 127 18.80 3.25 -6.18
CA LEU A 127 18.39 2.94 -7.56
C LEU A 127 17.74 4.15 -8.25
N ALA A 128 16.98 4.95 -7.52
CA ALA A 128 16.42 6.19 -8.05
C ALA A 128 17.53 7.20 -8.40
N MET A 129 18.60 7.27 -7.60
CA MET A 129 19.78 8.10 -7.92
C MET A 129 20.50 7.62 -9.18
N ILE A 130 20.64 6.30 -9.38
CA ILE A 130 21.21 5.75 -10.62
C ILE A 130 20.33 6.14 -11.82
N CYS A 131 19.01 5.98 -11.71
CA CYS A 131 18.08 6.38 -12.76
C CYS A 131 18.16 7.89 -13.06
N ALA A 132 18.21 8.73 -12.04
CA ALA A 132 18.30 10.19 -12.20
C ALA A 132 19.59 10.66 -12.86
N SER A 133 20.67 9.87 -12.78
CA SER A 133 21.94 10.17 -13.46
C SER A 133 21.94 9.88 -14.95
N ASP A 134 20.94 9.17 -15.46
CA ASP A 134 20.80 8.78 -16.86
C ASP A 134 19.79 9.72 -17.56
N PRO A 135 20.26 10.56 -18.51
CA PRO A 135 19.39 11.54 -19.19
C PRO A 135 18.28 10.94 -20.05
N GLU A 136 18.34 9.63 -20.36
CA GLU A 136 17.26 8.95 -21.09
C GLU A 136 16.13 8.51 -20.15
N VAL A 137 16.34 8.50 -18.84
CA VAL A 137 15.35 8.06 -17.87
C VAL A 137 14.52 9.25 -17.38
N ILE A 138 13.23 9.18 -17.56
CA ILE A 138 12.29 10.27 -17.21
C ILE A 138 11.58 10.05 -15.88
N SER A 139 11.41 8.80 -15.44
CA SER A 139 10.78 8.49 -14.16
C SER A 139 11.23 7.14 -13.60
N PHE A 140 10.88 6.90 -12.36
CA PHE A 140 11.21 5.71 -11.60
C PHE A 140 9.94 5.10 -11.00
N MET A 141 9.79 3.79 -11.11
CA MET A 141 8.69 3.03 -10.53
C MET A 141 9.24 2.12 -9.43
N ASP A 142 8.68 2.21 -8.24
CA ASP A 142 8.99 1.34 -7.10
C ASP A 142 7.72 0.68 -6.58
N PHE A 143 7.70 -0.64 -6.62
CA PHE A 143 6.57 -1.41 -6.11
C PHE A 143 7.00 -2.75 -5.52
N THR A 144 6.19 -3.23 -4.58
CA THR A 144 6.37 -4.52 -3.93
C THR A 144 5.10 -5.34 -4.08
N ASN A 145 5.25 -6.59 -4.47
CA ASN A 145 4.20 -7.59 -4.44
C ASN A 145 4.50 -8.55 -3.28
N TRP A 146 3.68 -8.52 -2.24
CA TRP A 146 3.82 -9.42 -1.10
C TRP A 146 2.72 -10.47 -1.13
N GLY A 147 3.12 -11.73 -1.27
CA GLY A 147 2.20 -12.86 -1.31
C GLY A 147 1.64 -13.18 -2.70
N VAL A 148 1.09 -14.38 -2.82
CA VAL A 148 0.64 -14.96 -4.12
C VAL A 148 -0.53 -14.18 -4.70
N PHE A 149 -1.48 -13.76 -3.85
CA PHE A 149 -2.65 -12.98 -4.29
C PHE A 149 -2.30 -11.55 -4.70
N ALA A 150 -1.13 -11.07 -4.33
CA ALA A 150 -0.57 -9.81 -4.81
C ALA A 150 0.28 -9.97 -6.09
N GLY A 151 0.37 -11.18 -6.64
CA GLY A 151 1.13 -11.45 -7.86
C GLY A 151 2.63 -11.70 -7.62
N ALA A 152 3.05 -11.99 -6.38
CA ALA A 152 4.42 -12.38 -6.12
C ALA A 152 4.70 -13.78 -6.67
N SER A 153 5.68 -13.90 -7.56
CA SER A 153 6.16 -15.19 -8.09
C SER A 153 7.09 -15.91 -7.10
N GLN A 154 7.71 -15.16 -6.20
CA GLN A 154 8.62 -15.64 -5.16
C GLN A 154 8.11 -15.18 -3.79
N GLN A 155 8.12 -16.11 -2.82
CA GLN A 155 7.68 -15.81 -1.44
C GLN A 155 8.74 -15.04 -0.64
N HIS A 156 9.99 -15.07 -1.07
CA HIS A 156 11.06 -14.29 -0.45
C HIS A 156 10.77 -12.79 -0.62
N PRO A 157 10.84 -11.99 0.44
CA PRO A 157 10.58 -10.55 0.36
C PRO A 157 11.47 -9.85 -0.67
N HIS A 158 10.85 -9.17 -1.61
CA HIS A 158 11.54 -8.43 -2.65
C HIS A 158 10.67 -7.29 -3.19
N SER A 159 11.32 -6.24 -3.71
CA SER A 159 10.66 -5.20 -4.50
C SER A 159 11.08 -5.27 -5.95
N GLN A 160 10.26 -4.68 -6.80
CA GLN A 160 10.55 -4.48 -8.21
C GLN A 160 10.73 -2.98 -8.47
N ARG A 161 11.82 -2.63 -9.17
CA ARG A 161 12.17 -1.24 -9.46
C ARG A 161 12.55 -1.09 -10.91
N LYS A 162 11.93 -0.11 -11.56
CA LYS A 162 12.03 0.06 -13.00
C LYS A 162 12.19 1.52 -13.36
N SER A 163 12.99 1.76 -14.38
CA SER A 163 13.02 3.05 -15.06
C SER A 163 11.83 3.19 -16.01
N ALA A 164 11.53 4.42 -16.44
CA ALA A 164 10.73 4.67 -17.63
C ALA A 164 11.49 5.65 -18.53
N THR A 165 11.65 5.27 -19.80
CA THR A 165 12.45 6.03 -20.78
C THR A 165 11.59 6.68 -21.86
N GLN A 166 10.36 6.21 -22.07
CA GLN A 166 9.48 6.69 -23.13
C GLN A 166 8.22 7.36 -22.58
N VAL A 167 7.54 6.69 -21.68
CA VAL A 167 6.27 7.16 -21.10
C VAL A 167 6.33 6.92 -19.58
N PRO A 168 6.17 7.96 -18.75
CA PRO A 168 6.07 7.79 -17.32
C PRO A 168 4.77 7.07 -16.94
N SER A 169 4.66 6.61 -15.69
CA SER A 169 3.45 5.96 -15.19
C SER A 169 2.22 6.84 -15.41
N PRO A 170 1.18 6.36 -16.15
CA PRO A 170 -0.04 7.15 -16.39
C PRO A 170 -0.75 7.53 -15.08
N SER A 171 -0.74 6.68 -14.07
CA SER A 171 -1.35 6.98 -12.77
C SER A 171 -0.68 8.18 -12.11
N VAL A 172 0.66 8.19 -12.06
CA VAL A 172 1.43 9.29 -11.48
C VAL A 172 1.23 10.58 -12.27
N CYS A 173 1.24 10.52 -13.60
CA CYS A 173 1.00 11.71 -14.43
C CYS A 173 -0.38 12.31 -14.19
N ASN A 174 -1.43 11.49 -14.17
CA ASN A 174 -2.79 11.93 -13.88
C ASN A 174 -2.90 12.57 -12.48
N GLU A 175 -2.26 11.98 -11.48
CA GLU A 175 -2.24 12.54 -10.13
C GLU A 175 -1.51 13.88 -10.09
N MET A 176 -0.34 13.99 -10.71
CA MET A 176 0.41 15.25 -10.78
C MET A 176 -0.39 16.35 -11.45
N GLU A 177 -1.03 16.06 -12.60
CA GLU A 177 -1.88 17.01 -13.31
C GLU A 177 -3.05 17.49 -12.45
N ARG A 178 -3.75 16.56 -11.79
CA ARG A 178 -4.87 16.90 -10.91
C ARG A 178 -4.42 17.67 -9.68
N CYS A 179 -3.30 17.31 -9.08
CA CYS A 179 -2.72 18.05 -7.96
C CYS A 179 -2.32 19.46 -8.39
N HIS A 180 -1.75 19.64 -9.58
CA HIS A 180 -1.44 20.97 -10.14
C HIS A 180 -2.70 21.81 -10.28
N HIS A 181 -3.76 21.30 -10.88
CA HIS A 181 -5.04 22.01 -11.00
C HIS A 181 -5.69 22.33 -9.64
N LEU A 182 -5.56 21.44 -8.66
CA LEU A 182 -6.05 21.71 -7.31
C LEU A 182 -5.24 22.83 -6.64
N MET A 183 -3.93 22.85 -6.81
CA MET A 183 -3.06 23.91 -6.31
C MET A 183 -3.42 25.25 -6.97
N GLU A 184 -3.61 25.32 -8.29
CA GLU A 184 -4.07 26.52 -8.98
C GLU A 184 -5.42 27.00 -8.43
N ARG A 185 -6.35 26.09 -8.17
CA ARG A 185 -7.70 26.42 -7.69
C ARG A 185 -7.73 26.90 -6.24
N TYR A 186 -6.93 26.30 -5.36
CA TYR A 186 -7.00 26.54 -3.91
C TYR A 186 -5.82 27.33 -3.35
N GLY A 187 -4.77 27.56 -4.16
CA GLY A 187 -3.56 28.30 -3.75
C GLY A 187 -2.70 27.60 -2.69
N LYS A 188 -2.89 26.29 -2.50
CA LYS A 188 -2.18 25.50 -1.50
C LYS A 188 -1.88 24.11 -2.05
N ASN A 189 -0.80 23.49 -1.54
CA ASN A 189 -0.49 22.10 -1.85
C ASN A 189 -1.69 21.20 -1.50
N PRO A 190 -2.18 20.36 -2.43
CA PRO A 190 -3.33 19.50 -2.21
C PRO A 190 -3.15 18.49 -1.06
N PHE A 191 -1.94 18.01 -0.81
CA PHE A 191 -1.64 17.12 0.32
C PHE A 191 -1.82 17.85 1.66
N PHE A 192 -1.44 19.13 1.73
CA PHE A 192 -1.71 19.94 2.89
C PHE A 192 -3.22 20.16 3.11
N LEU A 193 -3.98 20.36 2.02
CA LEU A 193 -5.45 20.46 2.12
C LEU A 193 -6.07 19.14 2.61
N LEU A 194 -5.57 18.00 2.12
CA LEU A 194 -6.00 16.68 2.58
C LEU A 194 -5.75 16.50 4.08
N GLU A 195 -4.55 16.85 4.55
CA GLU A 195 -4.23 16.82 5.99
C GLU A 195 -5.23 17.64 6.80
N GLN A 196 -5.55 18.86 6.36
CA GLN A 196 -6.49 19.73 7.06
C GLN A 196 -7.90 19.12 7.13
N GLU A 197 -8.41 18.57 6.02
CA GLU A 197 -9.73 17.94 5.98
C GLU A 197 -9.77 16.67 6.85
N GLU A 198 -8.74 15.82 6.77
CA GLU A 198 -8.68 14.58 7.54
C GLU A 198 -8.51 14.84 9.05
N ARG A 199 -7.75 15.86 9.45
CA ARG A 199 -7.68 16.28 10.86
C ARG A 199 -9.02 16.82 11.37
N SER A 200 -9.76 17.54 10.54
CA SER A 200 -11.08 18.08 10.89
C SER A 200 -12.15 16.99 11.01
N ASP A 201 -12.19 16.04 10.10
CA ASP A 201 -13.12 14.90 10.13
C ASP A 201 -12.68 13.82 11.11
N GLY A 202 -11.40 13.48 11.12
CA GLY A 202 -10.76 12.51 12.01
C GLY A 202 -11.13 11.05 11.79
N ARG A 203 -12.13 10.74 10.95
CA ARG A 203 -12.65 9.38 10.81
C ARG A 203 -11.71 8.43 10.08
N ARG A 204 -10.99 8.92 9.06
CA ARG A 204 -10.05 8.11 8.26
C ARG A 204 -8.59 8.28 8.70
N LEU A 205 -8.29 9.26 9.54
CA LEU A 205 -6.94 9.50 10.04
C LEU A 205 -6.50 8.36 10.96
N ILE A 206 -5.36 7.75 10.64
CA ILE A 206 -4.76 6.65 11.40
C ILE A 206 -3.63 7.19 12.28
N HIS A 207 -2.69 7.90 11.70
CA HIS A 207 -1.50 8.42 12.37
C HIS A 207 -1.10 9.79 11.79
N ASP A 208 -0.64 10.70 12.62
CA ASP A 208 -0.30 12.09 12.27
C ASP A 208 0.88 12.57 13.09
N ASP A 209 2.06 12.04 12.79
CA ASP A 209 3.32 12.43 13.44
C ASP A 209 4.36 12.83 12.38
N ASP A 210 5.45 12.09 12.22
CA ASP A 210 6.45 12.32 11.18
C ASP A 210 5.91 12.07 9.77
N VAL A 211 4.96 11.17 9.65
CA VAL A 211 4.23 10.89 8.42
C VAL A 211 2.73 11.01 8.63
N PHE A 212 2.01 11.25 7.57
CA PHE A 212 0.56 11.23 7.55
C PHE A 212 0.08 9.88 7.01
N ILE A 213 -0.67 9.13 7.82
CA ILE A 213 -1.23 7.83 7.46
C ILE A 213 -2.74 7.92 7.52
N VAL A 214 -3.40 7.62 6.42
CA VAL A 214 -4.85 7.72 6.28
C VAL A 214 -5.41 6.55 5.50
N SER A 215 -6.61 6.08 5.85
CA SER A 215 -7.36 5.18 5.00
C SER A 215 -7.86 5.93 3.78
N ALA A 216 -7.63 5.42 2.57
CA ALA A 216 -7.94 6.11 1.33
C ALA A 216 -9.41 6.55 1.26
N PHE A 217 -9.69 7.77 0.79
CA PHE A 217 -11.05 8.32 0.74
C PHE A 217 -11.94 7.58 -0.24
N ALA A 218 -11.44 7.37 -1.45
CA ALA A 218 -12.08 6.60 -2.51
C ALA A 218 -11.16 5.44 -2.92
N PRO A 219 -11.10 4.39 -2.09
CA PRO A 219 -10.13 3.32 -2.25
C PRO A 219 -10.37 2.52 -3.53
N THR A 220 -9.29 1.99 -4.09
CA THR A 220 -9.31 1.08 -5.25
C THR A 220 -9.44 -0.38 -4.83
N CYS A 221 -9.16 -0.66 -3.57
CA CYS A 221 -9.41 -1.96 -2.95
C CYS A 221 -9.81 -1.76 -1.47
N PRO A 222 -10.47 -2.75 -0.84
CA PRO A 222 -10.76 -2.69 0.59
C PRO A 222 -9.49 -2.50 1.43
N ASP A 223 -9.57 -1.69 2.47
CA ASP A 223 -8.49 -1.42 3.42
C ASP A 223 -7.27 -0.68 2.84
N GLU A 224 -7.40 -0.03 1.70
CA GLU A 224 -6.31 0.77 1.11
C GLU A 224 -5.85 1.87 2.06
N ILE A 225 -4.52 1.96 2.23
CA ILE A 225 -3.85 2.96 3.07
C ILE A 225 -2.99 3.85 2.20
N LEU A 226 -3.09 5.15 2.44
CA LEU A 226 -2.23 6.18 1.87
C LEU A 226 -1.27 6.69 2.95
N VAL A 227 0.02 6.75 2.61
CA VAL A 227 1.09 7.24 3.48
C VAL A 227 1.89 8.30 2.74
N PHE A 228 2.10 9.46 3.33
CA PHE A 228 2.94 10.50 2.74
C PHE A 228 3.68 11.32 3.80
N PRO A 229 4.88 11.86 3.48
CA PRO A 229 5.60 12.77 4.36
C PRO A 229 4.86 14.11 4.46
N LYS A 230 5.08 14.83 5.56
CA LYS A 230 4.50 16.16 5.75
C LYS A 230 5.24 17.25 4.99
N GLU A 231 6.47 17.00 4.62
CA GLU A 231 7.30 17.91 3.84
C GLU A 231 6.89 17.91 2.38
N ASP A 232 7.10 19.08 1.73
CA ASP A 232 6.88 19.24 0.30
C ASP A 232 8.05 18.63 -0.49
N ILE A 233 8.11 17.31 -0.50
CA ILE A 233 9.09 16.47 -1.19
C ILE A 233 8.36 15.65 -2.24
N ALA A 234 8.66 15.85 -3.51
CA ALA A 234 7.94 15.21 -4.60
C ALA A 234 8.58 13.90 -5.10
N HIS A 235 9.84 13.65 -4.73
CA HIS A 235 10.58 12.45 -5.14
C HIS A 235 11.53 12.00 -4.04
N ILE A 236 11.76 10.69 -3.89
CA ILE A 236 12.62 10.12 -2.85
C ILE A 236 14.06 10.66 -2.89
N ILE A 237 14.60 10.99 -4.06
CA ILE A 237 15.98 11.54 -4.17
C ILE A 237 16.12 12.95 -3.58
N GLN A 238 15.02 13.62 -3.27
CA GLN A 238 15.02 14.93 -2.57
C GLN A 238 15.04 14.77 -1.05
N THR A 239 14.99 13.53 -0.53
CA THR A 239 15.00 13.24 0.90
C THR A 239 16.42 13.21 1.45
N THR A 240 16.56 13.59 2.73
CA THR A 240 17.74 13.28 3.53
C THR A 240 17.65 11.86 4.11
N GLU A 241 18.74 11.32 4.63
CA GLU A 241 18.73 10.06 5.39
C GLU A 241 17.77 10.14 6.59
N TYR A 242 17.76 11.29 7.29
CA TYR A 242 16.84 11.53 8.40
C TYR A 242 15.37 11.43 7.95
N ASP A 243 15.02 12.03 6.81
CA ASP A 243 13.65 11.99 6.28
C ASP A 243 13.22 10.54 5.97
N ARG A 244 14.12 9.72 5.46
CA ARG A 244 13.84 8.32 5.16
C ARG A 244 13.71 7.46 6.41
N ARG A 245 14.57 7.65 7.41
CA ARG A 245 14.55 6.84 8.63
C ARG A 245 13.34 7.10 9.52
N ARG A 246 12.91 8.35 9.68
CA ARG A 246 11.80 8.71 10.58
C ARG A 246 10.45 8.13 10.16
N ILE A 247 10.26 7.83 8.87
CA ILE A 247 9.01 7.24 8.38
C ILE A 247 8.94 5.73 8.62
N ILE A 248 10.06 5.06 8.88
CA ILE A 248 10.13 3.59 8.95
C ILE A 248 9.23 3.06 10.07
N GLN A 249 9.39 3.56 11.29
CA GLN A 249 8.65 3.05 12.44
C GLN A 249 7.12 3.22 12.30
N PRO A 250 6.61 4.39 11.89
CA PRO A 250 5.18 4.54 11.63
C PRO A 250 4.67 3.61 10.53
N VAL A 251 5.38 3.49 9.41
CA VAL A 251 4.98 2.60 8.31
C VAL A 251 5.01 1.14 8.73
N LEU A 252 6.02 0.73 9.51
CA LEU A 252 6.14 -0.64 10.02
C LEU A 252 4.90 -1.06 10.82
N GLY A 253 4.31 -0.16 11.59
CA GLY A 253 3.11 -0.43 12.38
C GLY A 253 1.87 -0.82 11.57
N ILE A 254 1.82 -0.45 10.28
CA ILE A 254 0.69 -0.76 9.39
C ILE A 254 0.57 -2.27 9.15
N PHE A 255 1.68 -2.95 8.91
CA PHE A 255 1.70 -4.35 8.45
C PHE A 255 1.11 -5.32 9.49
N PRO A 256 1.59 -5.37 10.75
CA PRO A 256 0.97 -6.23 11.75
C PRO A 256 -0.47 -5.79 12.06
N ALA A 257 -0.80 -4.49 12.01
CA ALA A 257 -2.16 -4.03 12.21
C ALA A 257 -3.11 -4.53 11.13
N LEU A 258 -2.73 -4.45 9.85
CA LEU A 258 -3.51 -5.02 8.74
C LEU A 258 -3.64 -6.55 8.88
N PHE A 259 -2.55 -7.22 9.24
CA PHE A 259 -2.58 -8.68 9.41
C PHE A 259 -3.52 -9.11 10.54
N PHE A 260 -3.35 -8.57 11.74
CA PHE A 260 -4.14 -9.01 12.90
C PHE A 260 -5.55 -8.45 12.93
N CYS A 261 -5.73 -7.16 12.60
CA CYS A 261 -7.05 -6.52 12.72
C CYS A 261 -7.94 -6.74 11.48
N ARG A 262 -7.34 -7.00 10.31
CA ARG A 262 -8.08 -7.13 9.04
C ARG A 262 -7.89 -8.48 8.34
N GLY A 263 -7.02 -9.34 8.85
CA GLY A 263 -6.73 -10.64 8.24
C GLY A 263 -6.04 -10.54 6.87
N VAL A 264 -5.31 -9.46 6.63
CA VAL A 264 -4.57 -9.24 5.38
C VAL A 264 -3.30 -10.08 5.40
N THR A 265 -3.15 -10.98 4.44
CA THR A 265 -1.94 -11.82 4.28
C THR A 265 -1.07 -11.36 3.11
N ASP A 266 -1.70 -10.74 2.12
CA ASP A 266 -1.09 -10.35 0.85
C ASP A 266 -1.38 -8.87 0.58
N LEU A 267 -0.43 -8.16 0.00
CA LEU A 267 -0.61 -6.76 -0.38
C LEU A 267 0.35 -6.33 -1.49
N ASN A 268 -0.05 -5.29 -2.20
CA ASN A 268 0.88 -4.55 -3.04
C ASN A 268 1.22 -3.22 -2.36
N ILE A 269 2.45 -2.77 -2.57
CA ILE A 269 2.90 -1.43 -2.23
C ILE A 269 3.31 -0.76 -3.54
N ALA A 270 2.85 0.45 -3.78
CA ALA A 270 3.35 1.29 -4.88
C ALA A 270 3.78 2.64 -4.33
N VAL A 271 4.96 3.09 -4.69
CA VAL A 271 5.48 4.40 -4.32
C VAL A 271 5.36 5.33 -5.51
N HIS A 272 4.49 6.33 -5.39
CA HIS A 272 4.27 7.34 -6.41
C HIS A 272 5.23 8.52 -6.20
N MET A 273 5.97 8.86 -7.24
CA MET A 273 6.98 9.90 -7.22
C MET A 273 6.86 10.73 -8.50
N ALA A 274 7.12 12.02 -8.42
CA ALA A 274 7.16 12.89 -9.59
C ALA A 274 8.22 12.43 -10.60
N THR A 275 8.09 12.82 -11.86
CA THR A 275 9.12 12.59 -12.87
C THR A 275 10.41 13.34 -12.50
N PHE A 276 11.57 12.85 -12.95
CA PHE A 276 12.84 13.50 -12.67
C PHE A 276 12.92 14.93 -13.21
N THR A 277 12.25 15.20 -14.34
CA THR A 277 12.24 16.53 -14.97
C THR A 277 11.35 17.53 -14.24
N GLU A 278 10.32 17.05 -13.53
CA GLU A 278 9.31 17.92 -12.90
C GLU A 278 9.42 17.98 -11.38
N MET A 279 10.22 17.09 -10.74
CA MET A 279 10.23 16.91 -9.28
C MET A 279 10.45 18.21 -8.49
N GLU A 280 11.28 19.16 -8.99
CA GLU A 280 11.49 20.43 -8.29
C GLU A 280 10.25 21.34 -8.36
N ALA A 281 9.62 21.45 -9.53
CA ALA A 281 8.39 22.23 -9.68
C ALA A 281 7.22 21.57 -8.95
N ALA A 282 7.18 20.24 -8.95
CA ALA A 282 6.12 19.44 -8.35
C ALA A 282 6.05 19.60 -6.83
N ARG A 283 7.11 19.96 -6.13
CA ARG A 283 7.10 20.23 -4.68
C ARG A 283 5.98 21.20 -4.23
N LYS A 284 5.55 22.07 -5.10
CA LYS A 284 4.47 23.04 -4.80
C LYS A 284 3.08 22.41 -4.73
N TYR A 285 2.88 21.27 -5.41
CA TYR A 285 1.56 20.67 -5.57
C TYR A 285 1.51 19.16 -5.40
N TYR A 286 2.65 18.49 -5.29
CA TYR A 286 2.74 17.05 -5.20
C TYR A 286 3.72 16.64 -4.11
N ARG A 287 3.42 15.53 -3.42
CA ARG A 287 4.34 14.85 -2.51
C ARG A 287 4.51 13.43 -2.95
N TRP A 288 5.72 12.89 -2.86
CA TRP A 288 5.86 11.46 -3.00
C TRP A 288 5.05 10.77 -1.91
N HIS A 289 4.44 9.64 -2.25
CA HIS A 289 3.57 8.94 -1.33
C HIS A 289 3.55 7.45 -1.64
N MET A 290 3.12 6.66 -0.65
CA MET A 290 3.02 5.22 -0.74
C MET A 290 1.55 4.84 -0.64
N HIS A 291 1.10 4.04 -1.60
CA HIS A 291 -0.15 3.30 -1.52
C HIS A 291 0.13 1.88 -1.05
N ILE A 292 -0.62 1.43 -0.06
CA ILE A 292 -0.63 0.04 0.40
C ILE A 292 -1.99 -0.51 0.01
N TYR A 293 -1.98 -1.51 -0.88
CA TYR A 293 -3.17 -2.16 -1.44
C TYR A 293 -3.32 -3.58 -0.87
N PRO A 294 -4.08 -3.76 0.22
CA PRO A 294 -4.35 -5.08 0.75
C PRO A 294 -5.06 -5.98 -0.28
N ARG A 295 -4.60 -7.22 -0.36
CA ARG A 295 -5.21 -8.25 -1.19
C ARG A 295 -5.89 -9.27 -0.30
N ARG A 296 -7.16 -9.46 -0.50
CA ARG A 296 -7.91 -10.51 0.18
C ARG A 296 -8.10 -11.66 -0.79
N ALA A 297 -7.87 -12.88 -0.31
CA ALA A 297 -8.14 -14.10 -1.07
C ALA A 297 -9.66 -14.25 -1.31
N ARG A 298 -10.18 -13.60 -2.36
CA ARG A 298 -11.64 -13.57 -2.57
C ARG A 298 -12.12 -14.47 -3.68
N LEU A 299 -11.44 -14.52 -4.79
CA LEU A 299 -11.81 -15.28 -5.99
C LEU A 299 -10.57 -15.33 -6.90
N PRO A 300 -10.55 -16.23 -7.92
CA PRO A 300 -9.51 -16.24 -8.96
C PRO A 300 -9.41 -14.92 -9.74
N ALA A 301 -10.44 -14.05 -9.69
CA ALA A 301 -10.45 -12.74 -10.32
C ALA A 301 -10.51 -11.64 -9.26
N ASP A 302 -9.43 -10.90 -9.12
CA ASP A 302 -9.28 -9.78 -8.18
C ASP A 302 -10.12 -8.57 -8.56
N ARG A 303 -10.41 -8.40 -9.85
CA ARG A 303 -11.18 -7.28 -10.42
C ARG A 303 -12.30 -7.80 -11.31
N ALA A 304 -13.48 -7.22 -11.16
CA ALA A 304 -14.67 -7.54 -11.94
C ALA A 304 -14.83 -6.56 -13.13
N GLY A 305 -15.89 -6.74 -13.91
CA GLY A 305 -16.11 -5.94 -15.11
C GLY A 305 -16.32 -4.45 -14.86
N SER A 306 -16.83 -4.06 -13.68
CA SER A 306 -16.98 -2.65 -13.30
C SER A 306 -15.63 -1.96 -13.09
N GLU A 307 -14.70 -2.63 -12.44
CA GLU A 307 -13.36 -2.14 -12.17
C GLU A 307 -12.52 -2.09 -13.44
N ILE A 308 -12.54 -3.20 -14.22
CA ILE A 308 -11.74 -3.31 -15.43
C ILE A 308 -12.29 -2.44 -16.57
N GLY A 309 -13.61 -2.49 -16.79
CA GLY A 309 -14.22 -1.87 -17.95
C GLY A 309 -14.58 -0.39 -17.76
N PHE A 310 -14.83 0.06 -16.54
CA PHE A 310 -15.35 1.39 -16.24
C PHE A 310 -14.55 2.17 -15.18
N GLY A 311 -13.49 1.58 -14.61
CA GLY A 311 -12.70 2.23 -13.56
C GLY A 311 -13.53 2.60 -12.32
N THR A 312 -14.58 1.81 -12.03
CA THR A 312 -15.46 2.04 -10.88
C THR A 312 -15.29 0.91 -9.89
N GLU A 313 -14.61 1.20 -8.81
CA GLU A 313 -14.34 0.24 -7.74
C GLU A 313 -15.58 0.05 -6.86
N VAL A 314 -15.86 -1.17 -6.45
CA VAL A 314 -16.98 -1.49 -5.56
C VAL A 314 -16.45 -2.06 -4.26
N ILE A 315 -16.49 -1.23 -3.23
CA ILE A 315 -15.86 -1.47 -1.94
C ILE A 315 -16.87 -1.99 -0.93
N ASP A 316 -16.56 -3.06 -0.27
CA ASP A 316 -17.37 -3.75 0.72
C ASP A 316 -17.02 -3.42 2.17
N ALA A 317 -15.94 -2.66 2.39
CA ALA A 317 -15.54 -2.21 3.72
C ALA A 317 -15.38 -0.68 3.72
N ARG A 318 -15.99 -0.02 4.70
CA ARG A 318 -15.82 1.43 4.86
C ARG A 318 -14.39 1.75 5.30
N PRO A 319 -13.71 2.69 4.66
CA PRO A 319 -12.37 3.12 5.05
C PRO A 319 -12.27 3.55 6.52
N GLU A 320 -13.34 4.16 7.05
CA GLU A 320 -13.42 4.60 8.45
C GLU A 320 -13.29 3.45 9.46
N VAL A 321 -13.81 2.26 9.12
CA VAL A 321 -13.70 1.06 9.97
C VAL A 321 -12.26 0.61 10.07
N THR A 322 -11.57 0.57 8.94
CA THR A 322 -10.14 0.23 8.89
C THR A 322 -9.32 1.25 9.66
N ALA A 323 -9.56 2.54 9.43
CA ALA A 323 -8.86 3.61 10.14
C ALA A 323 -9.06 3.52 11.65
N GLU A 324 -10.26 3.23 12.13
CA GLU A 324 -10.53 3.08 13.56
C GLU A 324 -9.72 1.95 14.20
N LEU A 325 -9.69 0.78 13.57
CA LEU A 325 -8.93 -0.38 14.05
C LEU A 325 -7.42 -0.10 14.09
N LEU A 326 -6.88 0.44 13.00
CA LEU A 326 -5.46 0.75 12.92
C LEU A 326 -5.08 1.88 13.89
N ARG A 327 -5.91 2.91 14.04
CA ARG A 327 -5.70 4.00 15.00
C ARG A 327 -5.65 3.49 16.45
N ARG A 328 -6.51 2.53 16.81
CA ARG A 328 -6.45 1.88 18.11
C ARG A 328 -5.14 1.11 18.30
N TRP A 329 -4.68 0.41 17.27
CA TRP A 329 -3.38 -0.26 17.27
C TRP A 329 -2.23 0.71 17.55
N TYR A 330 -2.21 1.86 16.88
CA TYR A 330 -1.16 2.88 17.09
C TYR A 330 -1.22 3.54 18.47
N ARG A 331 -2.42 3.80 19.01
CA ARG A 331 -2.59 4.54 20.26
C ARG A 331 -2.48 3.67 21.51
N GLN A 332 -2.96 2.45 21.45
CA GLN A 332 -3.09 1.55 22.59
C GLN A 332 -2.06 0.41 22.57
N GLY A 333 -1.38 0.24 21.43
CA GLY A 333 -0.56 -0.91 21.14
C GLY A 333 -1.38 -2.14 20.72
N PRO A 334 -0.69 -3.21 20.32
CA PRO A 334 -1.32 -4.47 19.96
C PRO A 334 -2.04 -5.12 21.16
N SER A 335 -3.30 -5.54 20.96
CA SER A 335 -4.10 -6.21 21.97
C SER A 335 -5.00 -7.29 21.36
N GLU A 336 -5.36 -8.32 22.15
CA GLU A 336 -6.14 -9.48 21.67
C GLU A 336 -7.55 -9.10 21.18
N ASP A 337 -8.14 -8.03 21.73
CA ASP A 337 -9.47 -7.55 21.32
C ASP A 337 -9.49 -6.91 19.93
N LEU A 338 -8.31 -6.55 19.39
CA LEU A 338 -8.13 -6.04 18.03
C LEU A 338 -7.95 -7.15 16.99
N VAL A 339 -7.67 -8.39 17.42
CA VAL A 339 -7.53 -9.52 16.48
C VAL A 339 -8.89 -9.84 15.85
N ILE A 340 -8.91 -9.99 14.52
CA ILE A 340 -10.13 -10.26 13.76
C ILE A 340 -10.84 -11.52 14.28
N LYS A 341 -12.15 -11.43 14.39
CA LYS A 341 -13.00 -12.52 14.87
C LYS A 341 -13.57 -13.32 13.69
N SER A 342 -13.72 -14.60 13.89
CA SER A 342 -14.47 -15.48 13.00
C SER A 342 -15.98 -15.20 13.09
N ASP A 343 -16.76 -15.79 12.20
CA ASP A 343 -18.22 -15.58 12.12
C ASP A 343 -18.97 -15.99 13.41
N ASP A 344 -18.38 -16.83 14.23
CA ASP A 344 -18.87 -17.23 15.57
C ASP A 344 -18.59 -16.19 16.68
N GLY A 345 -17.94 -15.08 16.33
CA GLY A 345 -17.59 -13.99 17.27
C GLY A 345 -16.33 -14.23 18.09
N HIS A 346 -15.66 -15.37 17.94
CA HIS A 346 -14.38 -15.67 18.61
C HIS A 346 -13.18 -15.27 17.74
N PRO A 347 -12.06 -14.84 18.33
CA PRO A 347 -10.83 -14.59 17.58
C PRO A 347 -10.39 -15.84 16.80
N ASN A 348 -9.91 -15.63 15.57
CA ASN A 348 -9.41 -16.74 14.76
C ASN A 348 -8.24 -17.44 15.49
N PRO A 349 -8.32 -18.75 15.78
CA PRO A 349 -7.33 -19.43 16.62
C PRO A 349 -5.91 -19.38 16.04
N LYS A 350 -5.75 -19.49 14.72
CA LYS A 350 -4.44 -19.41 14.05
C LYS A 350 -3.84 -18.02 14.18
N LEU A 351 -4.64 -16.98 13.97
CA LEU A 351 -4.18 -15.58 14.14
C LEU A 351 -3.86 -15.28 15.59
N MET A 352 -4.56 -15.87 16.56
CA MET A 352 -4.26 -15.71 17.97
C MET A 352 -2.95 -16.37 18.37
N GLU A 353 -2.61 -17.51 17.79
CA GLU A 353 -1.31 -18.16 17.99
C GLU A 353 -0.18 -17.25 17.45
N GLU A 354 -0.32 -16.76 16.23
CA GLU A 354 0.64 -15.83 15.62
C GLU A 354 0.73 -14.51 16.39
N PHE A 355 -0.39 -14.00 16.91
CA PHE A 355 -0.40 -12.79 17.74
C PHE A 355 0.41 -12.98 19.03
N ARG A 356 0.26 -14.11 19.71
CA ARG A 356 1.06 -14.41 20.92
C ARG A 356 2.55 -14.52 20.60
N ARG A 357 2.90 -15.15 19.47
CA ARG A 357 4.27 -15.19 18.96
C ARG A 357 4.81 -13.79 18.70
N PHE A 358 4.07 -12.95 18.00
CA PHE A 358 4.41 -11.56 17.72
C PHE A 358 4.65 -10.79 19.03
N MET A 359 3.73 -10.87 19.99
CA MET A 359 3.85 -10.21 21.28
C MET A 359 5.06 -10.67 22.11
N SER A 360 5.48 -11.93 21.97
CA SER A 360 6.69 -12.43 22.63
C SER A 360 7.97 -11.86 22.03
N ASN A 361 7.97 -11.53 20.75
CA ASN A 361 9.12 -10.95 20.05
C ASN A 361 9.21 -9.41 20.19
N CYS A 362 8.12 -8.76 20.59
CA CYS A 362 8.09 -7.31 20.86
C CYS A 362 8.58 -6.93 22.27
N ARG A 363 8.91 -7.92 23.12
CA ARG A 363 9.47 -7.70 24.47
C ARG A 363 10.98 -7.82 24.43
#